data_848590905abfdfdd77d64edbeeeb0d34
#
_entry.id   848590905abfdfdd77d64edbeeeb0d34
#
_cell.length_a   1.000
_cell.length_b   1.000
_cell.length_c   1.000
_cell.angle_alpha   90.00
_cell.angle_beta   90.00
_cell.angle_gamma   90.00
#
_symmetry.space_group_name_H-M   'P 1'
#
loop_
_entity.id
_entity.type
_entity.pdbx_description
1 polymer ?
#
loop_
_entity_poly.entity_id
_entity_poly.type
_entity_poly.pdbx_seq_one_letter_code
_entity_poly.pdbx_strand_id
1 'polypeptide(L)'
;MGLRVAATAPAAAGVRVLGGSAARVTPRPRVAPRGSRRLSVRMSVATTETTTSATAAVGASEDQALEARNSKTVVAVILGGGAGTRLFPLTKRRAKPAVPIGGAYRLIDVPMSNCINSGINKVYILTQFNSQSLNRHLSRAYDCTNGVAFGDGFVEVLAATQTPGSEGKRWFQGTADAVRQFDWLFDDAKSKDIEDVLILSGDHLYRMDYMDFVQSHRQRGAGISICCLPIDGSRASDFGLMKIDDTGRVISFSEKPKGDELKAMVIDTTVLGLSKEEAENKPYIASMGVYIFKKDILLNLLRWRFPTANDFGSEIIPAAAKEINVKAYLFNDYWEDIGTIKSFFEANLALAEQPPRFSFYDDDKPMYTSRRNLPPSMVNNSKITDSIISHGCFLDYCRIEHSVVGVRSRIGSNVHLKDTVMLGADYYETDAEREQLLAEGNVPIGIGENTTIQKCIIDKNARIGKNVIISNSEGVEEADRTSKGFYIRTGVTVVLKNSIIADGLVI
;
A
#
# COMPACT_ATOMS: atom_id res chain seq x y z
N MET A 1 -47.74 41.46 23.95
CA MET A 1 -47.46 42.79 23.36
C MET A 1 -46.55 42.50 22.14
N GLY A 2 -47.18 42.54 20.98
CA GLY A 2 -46.49 42.19 19.73
C GLY A 2 -45.94 43.42 19.04
N LEU A 3 -44.91 43.24 18.28
CA LEU A 3 -44.53 44.18 17.21
C LEU A 3 -44.09 43.36 15.98
N ARG A 4 -44.95 43.44 14.96
CA ARG A 4 -44.64 43.08 13.58
C ARG A 4 -43.83 44.22 12.95
N VAL A 5 -42.77 43.89 12.22
CA VAL A 5 -42.15 44.81 11.26
C VAL A 5 -42.17 44.16 9.89
N ALA A 6 -42.70 44.95 8.94
CA ALA A 6 -42.97 44.54 7.58
C ALA A 6 -41.72 44.58 6.70
N ALA A 7 -41.67 43.65 5.73
CA ALA A 7 -40.70 43.62 4.65
C ALA A 7 -41.09 44.62 3.53
N THR A 8 -40.13 45.40 3.07
CA THR A 8 -40.23 46.15 1.80
C THR A 8 -39.14 45.66 0.85
N ALA A 9 -39.55 45.18 -0.32
CA ALA A 9 -38.68 44.87 -1.42
C ALA A 9 -38.36 46.12 -2.27
N PRO A 10 -37.19 46.24 -2.86
CA PRO A 10 -36.93 47.26 -3.88
C PRO A 10 -37.03 46.66 -5.31
N ALA A 11 -37.42 47.54 -6.21
CA ALA A 11 -37.82 47.36 -7.58
C ALA A 11 -36.72 46.94 -8.53
N ALA A 12 -37.14 46.24 -9.62
CA ALA A 12 -36.35 45.86 -10.74
C ALA A 12 -35.94 47.06 -11.61
N ALA A 13 -34.64 47.15 -11.92
CA ALA A 13 -34.09 48.03 -12.95
C ALA A 13 -33.79 47.22 -14.22
N GLY A 14 -34.45 47.59 -15.33
CA GLY A 14 -34.29 46.97 -16.63
C GLY A 14 -32.94 47.29 -17.27
N VAL A 15 -32.32 46.30 -17.86
CA VAL A 15 -31.15 46.45 -18.70
C VAL A 15 -31.55 46.25 -20.17
N ARG A 16 -31.26 47.28 -20.97
CA ARG A 16 -31.43 47.30 -22.44
C ARG A 16 -30.48 46.30 -23.13
N VAL A 17 -31.06 45.47 -23.97
CA VAL A 17 -30.32 44.63 -24.91
C VAL A 17 -29.91 45.49 -26.11
N LEU A 18 -28.61 45.64 -26.35
CA LEU A 18 -28.03 46.13 -27.61
C LEU A 18 -27.65 44.92 -28.48
N GLY A 19 -28.27 44.84 -29.64
CA GLY A 19 -28.01 43.81 -30.65
C GLY A 19 -26.60 43.91 -31.21
N GLY A 20 -25.90 42.77 -31.23
CA GLY A 20 -24.61 42.58 -31.88
C GLY A 20 -24.72 41.47 -32.90
N SER A 21 -24.37 41.78 -34.13
CA SER A 21 -24.35 41.04 -35.38
C SER A 21 -23.77 39.60 -35.24
N ALA A 22 -24.54 38.61 -35.71
CA ALA A 22 -24.09 37.22 -35.85
C ALA A 22 -23.13 37.06 -37.04
N ALA A 23 -21.88 36.78 -36.77
CA ALA A 23 -20.93 36.28 -37.75
C ALA A 23 -21.13 34.77 -37.95
N ARG A 24 -21.46 34.36 -39.19
CA ARG A 24 -21.55 32.95 -39.59
C ARG A 24 -20.18 32.29 -39.53
N VAL A 25 -20.04 31.32 -38.65
CA VAL A 25 -18.90 30.38 -38.61
C VAL A 25 -19.24 29.19 -39.50
N THR A 26 -18.49 29.02 -40.59
CA THR A 26 -18.56 27.84 -41.45
C THR A 26 -17.89 26.64 -40.76
N PRO A 27 -18.44 25.43 -40.83
CA PRO A 27 -17.84 24.27 -40.20
C PRO A 27 -16.63 23.78 -41.03
N ARG A 28 -15.50 23.54 -40.35
CA ARG A 28 -14.34 22.84 -40.90
C ARG A 28 -14.66 21.36 -41.13
N PRO A 29 -14.13 20.72 -42.18
CA PRO A 29 -14.38 19.31 -42.45
C PRO A 29 -13.68 18.41 -41.42
N ARG A 30 -14.41 17.41 -40.92
CA ARG A 30 -13.90 16.33 -40.07
C ARG A 30 -12.91 15.48 -40.87
N VAL A 31 -11.70 15.37 -40.38
CA VAL A 31 -10.71 14.38 -40.83
C VAL A 31 -11.11 13.03 -40.22
N ALA A 32 -11.39 12.06 -41.10
CA ALA A 32 -11.67 10.67 -40.69
C ALA A 32 -10.38 9.96 -40.20
N PRO A 33 -10.45 9.10 -39.19
CA PRO A 33 -9.27 8.33 -38.77
C PRO A 33 -8.93 7.28 -39.85
N ARG A 34 -7.64 7.20 -40.18
CA ARG A 34 -7.09 6.19 -41.11
C ARG A 34 -7.28 4.79 -40.50
N GLY A 35 -8.05 3.96 -41.19
CA GLY A 35 -8.26 2.57 -40.81
C GLY A 35 -6.96 1.77 -40.88
N SER A 36 -6.68 1.04 -39.80
CA SER A 36 -5.68 -0.02 -39.78
C SER A 36 -6.17 -1.19 -40.64
N ARG A 37 -5.42 -1.51 -41.72
CA ARG A 37 -5.64 -2.70 -42.55
C ARG A 37 -5.35 -3.93 -41.72
N ARG A 38 -6.39 -4.67 -41.28
CA ARG A 38 -6.26 -6.06 -40.89
C ARG A 38 -6.02 -6.90 -42.13
N LEU A 39 -4.85 -7.52 -42.24
CA LEU A 39 -4.61 -8.62 -43.17
C LEU A 39 -5.42 -9.83 -42.73
N SER A 40 -6.50 -10.15 -43.40
CA SER A 40 -7.20 -11.42 -43.27
C SER A 40 -6.51 -12.44 -44.19
N VAL A 41 -5.73 -13.35 -43.59
CA VAL A 41 -5.29 -14.55 -44.28
C VAL A 41 -6.45 -15.53 -44.30
N ARG A 42 -7.08 -15.69 -45.49
CA ARG A 42 -8.01 -16.80 -45.73
C ARG A 42 -7.21 -18.07 -45.99
N MET A 43 -7.14 -18.96 -45.02
CA MET A 43 -6.81 -20.37 -45.26
C MET A 43 -8.08 -21.11 -45.63
N SER A 44 -8.14 -21.69 -46.82
CA SER A 44 -9.15 -22.65 -47.23
C SER A 44 -8.84 -23.98 -46.54
N VAL A 45 -9.74 -24.43 -45.68
CA VAL A 45 -9.68 -25.73 -45.07
C VAL A 45 -10.60 -26.67 -45.84
N ALA A 46 -10.06 -27.74 -46.34
CA ALA A 46 -10.81 -28.87 -46.86
C ALA A 46 -11.57 -29.57 -45.73
N THR A 47 -12.86 -29.69 -45.90
CA THR A 47 -13.74 -30.43 -44.99
C THR A 47 -13.47 -31.91 -45.06
N THR A 48 -13.03 -32.48 -43.94
CA THR A 48 -13.17 -33.92 -43.66
C THR A 48 -13.86 -34.05 -42.29
N GLU A 49 -14.97 -34.76 -42.31
CA GLU A 49 -15.84 -35.03 -41.15
C GLU A 49 -15.08 -35.84 -40.08
N THR A 50 -14.71 -35.18 -38.96
CA THR A 50 -14.50 -35.81 -37.67
C THR A 50 -14.71 -34.75 -36.59
N THR A 51 -15.93 -34.33 -36.35
CA THR A 51 -16.28 -33.21 -35.48
C THR A 51 -17.32 -33.60 -34.46
N THR A 52 -16.94 -34.43 -33.49
CA THR A 52 -17.78 -34.57 -32.26
C THR A 52 -16.93 -34.73 -30.96
N SER A 53 -15.63 -34.96 -31.02
CA SER A 53 -14.79 -35.08 -29.80
C SER A 53 -13.94 -33.86 -29.51
N ALA A 54 -13.63 -32.99 -30.49
CA ALA A 54 -12.76 -31.81 -30.30
C ALA A 54 -13.48 -30.62 -29.67
N THR A 55 -14.76 -30.42 -29.97
CA THR A 55 -15.58 -29.32 -29.39
C THR A 55 -15.87 -29.55 -27.91
N ALA A 56 -16.05 -30.80 -27.46
CA ALA A 56 -16.24 -31.13 -26.06
C ALA A 56 -14.95 -30.94 -25.23
N ALA A 57 -13.78 -31.22 -25.83
CA ALA A 57 -12.50 -31.04 -25.15
C ALA A 57 -12.07 -29.56 -25.05
N VAL A 58 -12.41 -28.72 -26.03
CA VAL A 58 -12.14 -27.29 -26.00
C VAL A 58 -13.10 -26.58 -25.00
N GLY A 59 -14.37 -26.94 -24.98
CA GLY A 59 -15.32 -26.40 -23.99
C GLY A 59 -14.96 -26.82 -22.56
N ALA A 60 -14.56 -28.07 -22.33
CA ALA A 60 -14.12 -28.53 -21.02
C ALA A 60 -12.83 -27.81 -20.54
N SER A 61 -11.92 -27.40 -21.45
CA SER A 61 -10.72 -26.64 -21.10
C SER A 61 -11.03 -25.16 -20.78
N GLU A 62 -12.01 -24.57 -21.45
CA GLU A 62 -12.45 -23.19 -21.19
C GLU A 62 -13.25 -23.10 -19.88
N ASP A 63 -14.13 -24.05 -19.58
CA ASP A 63 -14.87 -24.12 -18.33
C ASP A 63 -13.92 -24.36 -17.14
N GLN A 64 -12.92 -25.22 -17.28
CA GLN A 64 -11.88 -25.41 -16.23
C GLN A 64 -11.01 -24.17 -16.04
N ALA A 65 -10.70 -23.42 -17.09
CA ALA A 65 -9.96 -22.17 -16.99
C ALA A 65 -10.79 -21.06 -16.32
N LEU A 66 -12.09 -21.01 -16.60
CA LEU A 66 -13.04 -20.09 -15.95
C LEU A 66 -13.23 -20.43 -14.47
N GLU A 67 -13.35 -21.72 -14.13
CA GLU A 67 -13.47 -22.18 -12.74
C GLU A 67 -12.19 -21.90 -11.95
N ALA A 68 -11.00 -22.08 -12.57
CA ALA A 68 -9.72 -21.76 -11.95
C ALA A 68 -9.55 -20.25 -11.63
N ARG A 69 -10.26 -19.34 -12.30
CA ARG A 69 -10.29 -17.89 -12.05
C ARG A 69 -11.53 -17.41 -11.29
N ASN A 70 -12.28 -18.30 -10.65
CA ASN A 70 -13.43 -17.90 -9.86
C ASN A 70 -12.99 -17.18 -8.57
N SER A 71 -13.10 -15.85 -8.55
CA SER A 71 -12.74 -15.01 -7.39
C SER A 71 -13.74 -15.10 -6.23
N LYS A 72 -14.98 -15.59 -6.47
CA LYS A 72 -16.03 -15.70 -5.45
C LYS A 72 -15.73 -16.75 -4.39
N THR A 73 -14.90 -17.75 -4.75
CA THR A 73 -14.49 -18.82 -3.84
C THR A 73 -13.18 -18.51 -3.09
N VAL A 74 -12.70 -17.25 -3.20
CA VAL A 74 -11.49 -16.77 -2.52
C VAL A 74 -11.85 -15.73 -1.46
N VAL A 75 -11.25 -15.85 -0.29
CA VAL A 75 -11.27 -14.81 0.76
C VAL A 75 -9.85 -14.31 1.02
N ALA A 76 -9.69 -13.00 1.12
CA ALA A 76 -8.43 -12.39 1.49
C ALA A 76 -8.41 -12.06 3.00
N VAL A 77 -7.28 -12.35 3.64
CA VAL A 77 -7.00 -11.98 5.04
C VAL A 77 -5.77 -11.09 5.05
N ILE A 78 -5.96 -9.80 5.32
CA ILE A 78 -4.87 -8.83 5.39
C ILE A 78 -4.42 -8.69 6.85
N LEU A 79 -3.15 -8.98 7.08
CA LEU A 79 -2.52 -8.87 8.40
C LEU A 79 -2.15 -7.42 8.68
N GLY A 80 -3.04 -6.70 9.35
CA GLY A 80 -2.88 -5.29 9.74
C GLY A 80 -2.31 -5.11 11.15
N GLY A 81 -1.93 -6.20 11.81
CA GLY A 81 -1.36 -6.23 13.15
C GLY A 81 0.17 -6.20 13.17
N GLY A 82 0.71 -6.22 14.37
CA GLY A 82 2.15 -6.18 14.64
C GLY A 82 2.59 -4.91 15.36
N ALA A 83 3.62 -5.01 16.21
CA ALA A 83 4.10 -3.89 17.04
C ALA A 83 4.70 -2.75 16.20
N GLY A 84 5.16 -3.04 14.98
CA GLY A 84 5.76 -2.04 14.09
C GLY A 84 7.02 -1.38 14.67
N THR A 85 7.77 -2.08 15.53
CA THR A 85 8.92 -1.53 16.27
C THR A 85 10.04 -1.03 15.37
N ARG A 86 10.26 -1.72 14.24
CA ARG A 86 11.30 -1.33 13.28
C ARG A 86 10.95 -0.04 12.51
N LEU A 87 9.67 0.32 12.44
CA LEU A 87 9.18 1.54 11.81
C LEU A 87 8.88 2.65 12.84
N PHE A 88 9.20 2.41 14.13
CA PHE A 88 9.12 3.44 15.15
C PHE A 88 10.11 4.59 14.83
N PRO A 89 9.69 5.90 14.94
CA PRO A 89 8.54 6.40 15.70
C PRO A 89 7.25 6.61 14.90
N LEU A 90 7.20 6.33 13.59
CA LEU A 90 6.00 6.52 12.78
C LEU A 90 4.80 5.68 13.26
N THR A 91 5.07 4.55 13.92
CA THR A 91 4.05 3.64 14.50
C THR A 91 3.66 3.98 15.94
N LYS A 92 4.23 5.03 16.56
CA LYS A 92 3.93 5.42 17.94
C LYS A 92 2.44 5.66 18.21
N ARG A 93 1.70 6.19 17.23
CA ARG A 93 0.29 6.58 17.35
C ARG A 93 -0.60 6.02 16.25
N ARG A 94 -0.13 5.04 15.49
CA ARG A 94 -0.89 4.37 14.42
C ARG A 94 -0.34 2.97 14.14
N ALA A 95 -1.20 2.07 13.67
CA ALA A 95 -0.79 0.78 13.16
C ALA A 95 0.09 0.95 11.90
N LYS A 96 1.01 0.01 11.65
CA LYS A 96 1.94 0.03 10.52
C LYS A 96 1.22 0.21 9.16
N PRO A 97 0.12 -0.52 8.84
CA PRO A 97 -0.59 -0.35 7.58
C PRO A 97 -1.26 1.02 7.39
N ALA A 98 -1.43 1.78 8.48
CA ALA A 98 -1.98 3.13 8.43
C ALA A 98 -0.95 4.23 8.16
N VAL A 99 0.34 3.89 8.01
CA VAL A 99 1.40 4.84 7.69
C VAL A 99 1.18 5.37 6.27
N PRO A 100 1.20 6.71 6.07
CA PRO A 100 1.05 7.31 4.75
C PRO A 100 2.24 7.01 3.84
N ILE A 101 1.99 6.79 2.56
CA ILE A 101 3.00 6.60 1.52
C ILE A 101 2.64 7.39 0.26
N GLY A 102 3.63 7.82 -0.52
CA GLY A 102 3.44 8.55 -1.76
C GLY A 102 2.59 9.83 -1.62
N GLY A 103 2.62 10.44 -0.42
CA GLY A 103 1.94 11.68 -0.08
C GLY A 103 0.43 11.60 0.14
N ALA A 104 -0.28 10.69 -0.55
CA ALA A 104 -1.75 10.61 -0.50
C ALA A 104 -2.31 9.25 -0.07
N TYR A 105 -1.58 8.17 -0.22
CA TYR A 105 -2.00 6.81 0.07
C TYR A 105 -1.61 6.36 1.48
N ARG A 106 -2.03 5.17 1.87
CA ARG A 106 -1.54 4.43 3.03
C ARG A 106 -1.07 3.05 2.60
N LEU A 107 -0.20 2.42 3.37
CA LEU A 107 0.32 1.09 3.03
C LEU A 107 -0.80 0.07 2.81
N ILE A 108 -1.87 0.10 3.61
CA ILE A 108 -3.03 -0.79 3.46
C ILE A 108 -3.76 -0.62 2.12
N ASP A 109 -3.67 0.55 1.49
CA ASP A 109 -4.35 0.79 0.22
C ASP A 109 -3.79 -0.10 -0.91
N VAL A 110 -2.55 -0.55 -0.79
CA VAL A 110 -1.88 -1.43 -1.76
C VAL A 110 -2.55 -2.82 -1.83
N PRO A 111 -2.55 -3.65 -0.76
CA PRO A 111 -3.18 -4.96 -0.83
C PRO A 111 -4.70 -4.86 -1.03
N MET A 112 -5.36 -3.82 -0.50
CA MET A 112 -6.79 -3.60 -0.73
C MET A 112 -7.08 -3.33 -2.21
N SER A 113 -6.31 -2.48 -2.87
CA SER A 113 -6.49 -2.18 -4.29
C SER A 113 -6.20 -3.40 -5.17
N ASN A 114 -5.17 -4.17 -4.84
CA ASN A 114 -4.87 -5.42 -5.53
C ASN A 114 -6.03 -6.44 -5.39
N CYS A 115 -6.66 -6.58 -4.20
CA CYS A 115 -7.85 -7.41 -4.02
C CYS A 115 -9.00 -6.95 -4.91
N ILE A 116 -9.33 -5.66 -4.90
CA ILE A 116 -10.43 -5.08 -5.69
C ILE A 116 -10.18 -5.28 -7.18
N ASN A 117 -8.98 -4.97 -7.67
CA ASN A 117 -8.60 -5.12 -9.08
C ASN A 117 -8.57 -6.60 -9.53
N SER A 118 -8.33 -7.52 -8.61
CA SER A 118 -8.40 -8.97 -8.86
C SER A 118 -9.83 -9.54 -8.72
N GLY A 119 -10.84 -8.71 -8.44
CA GLY A 119 -12.22 -9.16 -8.25
C GLY A 119 -12.46 -9.92 -6.95
N ILE A 120 -11.50 -9.93 -6.01
CA ILE A 120 -11.64 -10.53 -4.68
C ILE A 120 -12.37 -9.52 -3.79
N ASN A 121 -13.63 -9.80 -3.50
CA ASN A 121 -14.52 -8.88 -2.79
C ASN A 121 -14.81 -9.27 -1.33
N LYS A 122 -14.28 -10.39 -0.86
CA LYS A 122 -14.39 -10.85 0.54
C LYS A 122 -13.05 -10.64 1.24
N VAL A 123 -12.97 -9.64 2.12
CA VAL A 123 -11.71 -9.23 2.74
C VAL A 123 -11.87 -9.08 4.26
N TYR A 124 -11.08 -9.82 5.01
CA TYR A 124 -10.89 -9.61 6.44
C TYR A 124 -9.57 -8.86 6.70
N ILE A 125 -9.60 -7.89 7.59
CA ILE A 125 -8.41 -7.12 8.00
C ILE A 125 -8.22 -7.32 9.50
N LEU A 126 -7.15 -8.05 9.86
CA LEU A 126 -6.84 -8.34 11.26
C LEU A 126 -6.02 -7.21 11.85
N THR A 127 -6.52 -6.59 12.92
CA THR A 127 -5.88 -5.44 13.57
C THR A 127 -5.65 -5.70 15.05
N GLN A 128 -4.67 -4.99 15.63
CA GLN A 128 -4.47 -5.00 17.08
C GLN A 128 -4.43 -3.54 17.60
N PHE A 129 -3.43 -3.17 18.41
CA PHE A 129 -3.32 -1.85 19.01
C PHE A 129 -3.06 -0.72 17.98
N ASN A 130 -3.32 0.52 18.37
CA ASN A 130 -3.17 1.73 17.53
C ASN A 130 -3.99 1.71 16.22
N SER A 131 -5.06 0.91 16.15
CA SER A 131 -5.84 0.70 14.91
C SER A 131 -6.82 1.83 14.60
N GLN A 132 -7.09 2.78 15.50
CA GLN A 132 -8.11 3.83 15.32
C GLN A 132 -7.99 4.58 13.98
N SER A 133 -6.76 4.99 13.61
CA SER A 133 -6.54 5.70 12.36
C SER A 133 -6.67 4.82 11.12
N LEU A 134 -6.37 3.52 11.26
CA LEU A 134 -6.59 2.51 10.25
C LEU A 134 -8.08 2.28 10.01
N ASN A 135 -8.84 2.00 11.08
CA ASN A 135 -10.28 1.75 11.01
C ASN A 135 -11.03 2.94 10.40
N ARG A 136 -10.69 4.18 10.81
CA ARG A 136 -11.26 5.40 10.22
C ARG A 136 -10.93 5.52 8.73
N HIS A 137 -9.74 5.12 8.32
CA HIS A 137 -9.35 5.16 6.92
C HIS A 137 -10.15 4.12 6.11
N LEU A 138 -10.19 2.87 6.57
CA LEU A 138 -10.88 1.78 5.90
C LEU A 138 -12.37 2.06 5.72
N SER A 139 -13.05 2.55 6.76
CA SER A 139 -14.47 2.91 6.69
C SER A 139 -14.78 4.04 5.69
N ARG A 140 -13.79 4.91 5.39
CA ARG A 140 -13.96 6.00 4.42
C ARG A 140 -13.48 5.65 3.01
N ALA A 141 -12.54 4.74 2.89
CA ALA A 141 -11.95 4.37 1.61
C ALA A 141 -12.76 3.29 0.90
N TYR A 142 -13.26 2.32 1.65
CA TYR A 142 -13.82 1.07 1.13
C TYR A 142 -15.28 0.85 1.55
N ASP A 143 -15.99 1.92 1.86
CA ASP A 143 -17.44 1.91 2.02
C ASP A 143 -18.12 1.83 0.64
N CYS A 144 -19.16 1.01 0.52
CA CYS A 144 -19.95 0.81 -0.71
C CYS A 144 -20.48 2.10 -1.33
N THR A 145 -20.58 3.19 -0.56
CA THR A 145 -21.01 4.51 -1.03
C THR A 145 -19.95 5.27 -1.84
N ASN A 146 -18.68 4.84 -1.80
CA ASN A 146 -17.55 5.57 -2.41
C ASN A 146 -17.17 5.11 -3.83
N GLY A 147 -18.04 4.34 -4.50
CA GLY A 147 -17.87 3.92 -5.89
C GLY A 147 -17.05 2.63 -6.05
N VAL A 148 -16.65 1.97 -4.96
CA VAL A 148 -16.13 0.62 -4.97
C VAL A 148 -17.31 -0.32 -4.70
N ALA A 149 -17.78 -1.01 -5.74
CA ALA A 149 -18.87 -1.98 -5.59
C ALA A 149 -18.29 -3.33 -5.19
N PHE A 150 -18.54 -3.75 -3.94
CA PHE A 150 -18.17 -5.11 -3.49
C PHE A 150 -19.23 -6.16 -3.85
N GLY A 151 -20.38 -5.77 -4.41
CA GLY A 151 -21.48 -6.68 -4.76
C GLY A 151 -22.00 -7.42 -3.52
N ASP A 152 -21.84 -8.73 -3.52
CA ASP A 152 -22.14 -9.65 -2.42
C ASP A 152 -20.97 -9.81 -1.42
N GLY A 153 -19.90 -9.07 -1.63
CA GLY A 153 -18.69 -9.10 -0.78
C GLY A 153 -18.75 -8.19 0.44
N PHE A 154 -17.67 -8.19 1.19
CA PHE A 154 -17.51 -7.39 2.41
C PHE A 154 -16.06 -7.01 2.67
N VAL A 155 -15.87 -5.94 3.44
CA VAL A 155 -14.60 -5.60 4.08
C VAL A 155 -14.85 -5.50 5.58
N GLU A 156 -14.37 -6.48 6.33
CA GLU A 156 -14.57 -6.53 7.77
C GLU A 156 -13.25 -6.35 8.52
N VAL A 157 -13.24 -5.44 9.49
CA VAL A 157 -12.08 -5.18 10.33
C VAL A 157 -12.25 -5.89 11.67
N LEU A 158 -11.36 -6.81 11.94
CA LEU A 158 -11.38 -7.67 13.11
C LEU A 158 -10.25 -7.26 14.05
N ALA A 159 -10.60 -6.88 15.27
CA ALA A 159 -9.64 -6.51 16.29
C ALA A 159 -9.29 -7.71 17.17
N ALA A 160 -8.03 -7.81 17.58
CA ALA A 160 -7.60 -8.82 18.55
C ALA A 160 -8.49 -8.81 19.79
N THR A 161 -9.04 -9.97 20.14
CA THR A 161 -9.96 -10.13 21.27
C THR A 161 -9.15 -10.33 22.55
N GLN A 162 -9.47 -9.55 23.59
CA GLN A 162 -8.92 -9.77 24.93
C GLN A 162 -9.95 -10.51 25.75
N THR A 163 -9.68 -11.77 26.08
CA THR A 163 -10.53 -12.55 26.98
C THR A 163 -10.26 -12.15 28.43
N PRO A 164 -11.27 -11.86 29.26
CA PRO A 164 -11.10 -11.69 30.70
C PRO A 164 -10.66 -13.01 31.29
N GLY A 165 -9.43 -13.18 31.66
CA GLY A 165 -8.88 -14.40 32.23
C GLY A 165 -7.55 -14.14 32.93
N SER A 166 -7.12 -15.08 33.73
CA SER A 166 -6.04 -15.00 34.73
C SER A 166 -4.62 -14.74 34.19
N GLU A 167 -4.43 -14.70 32.88
CA GLU A 167 -3.12 -14.47 32.26
C GLU A 167 -3.18 -13.36 31.24
N GLY A 168 -3.31 -12.13 31.66
CA GLY A 168 -2.93 -10.94 30.95
C GLY A 168 -3.37 -10.81 29.48
N LYS A 169 -3.43 -9.60 29.01
CA LYS A 169 -3.78 -9.16 27.65
C LYS A 169 -2.98 -9.89 26.56
N ARG A 170 -3.56 -10.87 25.90
CA ARG A 170 -2.92 -11.59 24.80
C ARG A 170 -3.21 -10.87 23.48
N TRP A 171 -2.23 -10.11 23.01
CA TRP A 171 -2.16 -9.66 21.61
C TRP A 171 -1.78 -10.85 20.73
N PHE A 172 -2.01 -10.73 19.40
CA PHE A 172 -1.52 -11.72 18.46
C PHE A 172 -0.03 -11.98 18.67
N GLN A 173 0.33 -13.24 18.87
CA GLN A 173 1.72 -13.64 19.09
C GLN A 173 2.50 -13.81 17.78
N GLY A 174 1.81 -13.86 16.65
CA GLY A 174 2.37 -13.97 15.32
C GLY A 174 1.29 -14.01 14.25
N THR A 175 1.69 -14.22 13.03
CA THR A 175 0.82 -14.20 11.85
C THR A 175 -0.20 -15.33 11.85
N ALA A 176 0.21 -16.54 12.26
CA ALA A 176 -0.66 -17.71 12.32
C ALA A 176 -1.61 -17.64 13.52
N ASP A 177 -1.15 -17.13 14.67
CA ASP A 177 -1.99 -16.90 15.83
C ASP A 177 -3.10 -15.90 15.55
N ALA A 178 -2.80 -14.84 14.79
CA ALA A 178 -3.80 -13.86 14.35
C ALA A 178 -4.93 -14.50 13.55
N VAL A 179 -4.62 -15.39 12.63
CA VAL A 179 -5.63 -16.08 11.82
C VAL A 179 -6.37 -17.14 12.66
N ARG A 180 -5.67 -17.85 13.54
CA ARG A 180 -6.27 -18.88 14.43
C ARG A 180 -7.33 -18.29 15.34
N GLN A 181 -7.13 -17.09 15.89
CA GLN A 181 -8.12 -16.45 16.76
C GLN A 181 -9.46 -16.16 16.05
N PHE A 182 -9.48 -16.21 14.72
CA PHE A 182 -10.65 -15.98 13.87
C PHE A 182 -10.97 -17.18 12.95
N ASP A 183 -10.49 -18.36 13.24
CA ASP A 183 -10.66 -19.55 12.39
C ASP A 183 -12.16 -19.94 12.20
N TRP A 184 -13.01 -19.60 13.16
CA TRP A 184 -14.46 -19.78 13.09
C TRP A 184 -15.13 -19.01 11.95
N LEU A 185 -14.52 -17.91 11.46
CA LEU A 185 -15.03 -17.15 10.31
C LEU A 185 -15.10 -17.99 9.03
N PHE A 186 -14.23 -18.98 8.89
CA PHE A 186 -14.22 -19.85 7.73
C PHE A 186 -15.32 -20.92 7.77
N ASP A 187 -15.95 -21.11 8.93
CA ASP A 187 -17.11 -22.00 9.12
C ASP A 187 -18.44 -21.23 9.04
N ASP A 188 -18.41 -19.88 8.99
CA ASP A 188 -19.61 -19.06 8.88
C ASP A 188 -20.31 -19.24 7.52
N ALA A 189 -21.61 -18.99 7.49
CA ALA A 189 -22.45 -19.07 6.29
C ALA A 189 -21.93 -18.20 5.13
N LYS A 190 -21.36 -17.03 5.45
CA LYS A 190 -20.72 -16.14 4.46
C LYS A 190 -19.49 -16.74 3.78
N SER A 191 -18.84 -17.70 4.42
CA SER A 191 -17.60 -18.34 3.97
C SER A 191 -17.81 -19.80 3.49
N LYS A 192 -19.07 -20.24 3.34
CA LYS A 192 -19.40 -21.62 2.96
C LYS A 192 -18.77 -22.03 1.62
N ASP A 193 -18.81 -21.13 0.63
CA ASP A 193 -18.32 -21.40 -0.73
C ASP A 193 -16.83 -21.04 -0.91
N ILE A 194 -16.11 -20.70 0.17
CA ILE A 194 -14.71 -20.39 0.12
C ILE A 194 -13.89 -21.67 0.04
N GLU A 195 -13.04 -21.75 -0.96
CA GLU A 195 -12.10 -22.85 -1.21
C GLU A 195 -10.67 -22.47 -0.83
N ASP A 196 -10.28 -21.21 -1.15
CA ASP A 196 -8.92 -20.72 -0.96
C ASP A 196 -8.89 -19.48 -0.06
N VAL A 197 -7.89 -19.42 0.81
CA VAL A 197 -7.61 -18.31 1.71
C VAL A 197 -6.31 -17.64 1.29
N LEU A 198 -6.40 -16.39 0.86
CA LEU A 198 -5.26 -15.55 0.49
C LEU A 198 -4.82 -14.72 1.71
N ILE A 199 -3.61 -14.96 2.21
CA ILE A 199 -3.03 -14.24 3.35
C ILE A 199 -2.04 -13.20 2.84
N LEU A 200 -2.26 -11.93 3.22
CA LEU A 200 -1.55 -10.77 2.74
C LEU A 200 -0.93 -9.97 3.88
N SER A 201 0.27 -9.46 3.67
CA SER A 201 0.86 -8.44 4.54
C SER A 201 0.26 -7.06 4.23
N GLY A 202 -0.01 -6.27 5.28
CA GLY A 202 -0.61 -4.94 5.15
C GLY A 202 0.38 -3.79 4.96
N ASP A 203 1.65 -4.07 4.69
CA ASP A 203 2.76 -3.11 4.77
C ASP A 203 3.79 -3.18 3.63
N HIS A 204 3.42 -3.83 2.52
CA HIS A 204 4.27 -3.95 1.33
C HIS A 204 3.80 -3.02 0.21
N LEU A 205 4.72 -2.63 -0.66
CA LEU A 205 4.46 -1.81 -1.85
C LEU A 205 4.72 -2.65 -3.10
N TYR A 206 3.65 -2.97 -3.83
CA TYR A 206 3.66 -3.78 -5.06
C TYR A 206 2.33 -3.71 -5.79
N ARG A 207 2.29 -4.10 -7.06
CA ARG A 207 1.05 -4.28 -7.82
C ARG A 207 0.99 -5.72 -8.31
N MET A 208 -0.11 -6.41 -8.04
CA MET A 208 -0.26 -7.82 -8.37
C MET A 208 -1.71 -8.16 -8.69
N ASP A 209 -1.93 -8.97 -9.73
CA ASP A 209 -3.19 -9.68 -9.92
C ASP A 209 -3.16 -10.97 -9.09
N TYR A 210 -3.95 -10.97 -8.02
CA TYR A 210 -4.01 -12.15 -7.15
C TYR A 210 -4.70 -13.34 -7.81
N MET A 211 -5.56 -13.13 -8.83
CA MET A 211 -6.19 -14.24 -9.52
C MET A 211 -5.24 -15.02 -10.41
N ASP A 212 -4.16 -14.43 -10.92
CA ASP A 212 -3.10 -15.18 -11.59
C ASP A 212 -2.37 -16.12 -10.60
N PHE A 213 -2.16 -15.65 -9.38
CA PHE A 213 -1.58 -16.46 -8.31
C PHE A 213 -2.53 -17.59 -7.87
N VAL A 214 -3.83 -17.31 -7.68
CA VAL A 214 -4.86 -18.31 -7.36
C VAL A 214 -4.97 -19.35 -8.46
N GLN A 215 -5.02 -18.91 -9.72
CA GLN A 215 -5.06 -19.82 -10.86
C GLN A 215 -3.86 -20.78 -10.90
N SER A 216 -2.65 -20.26 -10.69
CA SER A 216 -1.44 -21.09 -10.60
C SER A 216 -1.51 -22.07 -9.42
N HIS A 217 -2.02 -21.66 -8.26
CA HIS A 217 -2.24 -22.51 -7.08
C HIS A 217 -3.16 -23.69 -7.40
N ARG A 218 -4.31 -23.43 -8.01
CA ARG A 218 -5.31 -24.43 -8.37
C ARG A 218 -4.81 -25.38 -9.45
N GLN A 219 -4.23 -24.86 -10.53
CA GLN A 219 -3.69 -25.66 -11.64
C GLN A 219 -2.57 -26.62 -11.21
N ARG A 220 -1.73 -26.20 -10.24
CA ARG A 220 -0.64 -27.04 -9.72
C ARG A 220 -1.10 -28.00 -8.62
N GLY A 221 -2.38 -28.00 -8.25
CA GLY A 221 -2.91 -28.81 -7.16
C GLY A 221 -2.20 -28.57 -5.83
N ALA A 222 -1.75 -27.35 -5.59
CA ALA A 222 -1.02 -27.00 -4.39
C ALA A 222 -1.94 -27.01 -3.17
N GLY A 223 -1.42 -27.42 -2.03
CA GLY A 223 -2.09 -27.24 -0.75
C GLY A 223 -1.79 -25.86 -0.14
N ILE A 224 -0.56 -25.39 -0.39
CA ILE A 224 -0.06 -24.06 -0.02
C ILE A 224 0.72 -23.50 -1.20
N SER A 225 0.56 -22.22 -1.50
CA SER A 225 1.42 -21.50 -2.44
C SER A 225 2.03 -20.28 -1.79
N ILE A 226 3.30 -20.01 -2.10
CA ILE A 226 4.08 -18.91 -1.55
C ILE A 226 4.51 -18.02 -2.71
N CYS A 227 4.15 -16.74 -2.66
CA CYS A 227 4.66 -15.76 -3.61
C CYS A 227 6.11 -15.41 -3.27
N CYS A 228 7.01 -15.44 -4.25
CA CYS A 228 8.44 -15.26 -4.06
C CYS A 228 9.08 -14.44 -5.17
N LEU A 229 10.27 -13.93 -4.90
CA LEU A 229 11.09 -13.22 -5.86
C LEU A 229 12.59 -13.52 -5.63
N PRO A 230 13.43 -13.44 -6.69
CA PRO A 230 14.86 -13.57 -6.56
C PRO A 230 15.47 -12.28 -6.00
N ILE A 231 16.37 -12.39 -5.01
CA ILE A 231 17.03 -11.25 -4.37
C ILE A 231 18.53 -11.43 -4.28
N ASP A 232 19.23 -10.31 -4.14
CA ASP A 232 20.66 -10.27 -3.86
C ASP A 232 20.99 -10.58 -2.39
N GLY A 233 22.26 -10.80 -2.09
CA GLY A 233 22.71 -11.15 -0.75
C GLY A 233 22.67 -10.01 0.27
N SER A 234 22.56 -8.76 -0.14
CA SER A 234 22.68 -7.60 0.75
C SER A 234 21.52 -7.48 1.74
N ARG A 235 20.33 -7.93 1.32
CA ARG A 235 19.07 -7.88 2.11
C ARG A 235 18.49 -9.25 2.42
N ALA A 236 19.16 -10.32 2.02
CA ALA A 236 18.62 -11.68 2.14
C ALA A 236 18.29 -12.08 3.59
N SER A 237 19.04 -11.57 4.57
CA SER A 237 18.77 -11.83 6.00
C SER A 237 17.51 -11.16 6.56
N ASP A 238 16.88 -10.25 5.80
CA ASP A 238 15.68 -9.54 6.26
C ASP A 238 14.39 -10.31 5.95
N PHE A 239 14.46 -11.35 5.10
CA PHE A 239 13.32 -12.07 4.55
C PHE A 239 13.33 -13.55 4.90
N GLY A 240 12.17 -14.19 4.81
CA GLY A 240 12.09 -15.64 4.74
C GLY A 240 12.64 -16.11 3.40
N LEU A 241 13.59 -17.05 3.43
CA LEU A 241 14.22 -17.62 2.25
C LEU A 241 13.74 -19.04 2.00
N MET A 242 13.67 -19.43 0.73
CA MET A 242 13.26 -20.78 0.36
C MET A 242 14.17 -21.40 -0.70
N LYS A 243 14.20 -22.73 -0.71
CA LYS A 243 14.74 -23.55 -1.80
C LYS A 243 13.62 -24.30 -2.49
N ILE A 244 13.70 -24.40 -3.78
CA ILE A 244 12.70 -25.09 -4.61
C ILE A 244 13.39 -26.16 -5.46
N ASP A 245 12.60 -27.15 -5.86
CA ASP A 245 13.01 -28.12 -6.90
C ASP A 245 12.61 -27.62 -8.30
N ASP A 246 12.96 -28.39 -9.33
CA ASP A 246 12.68 -28.08 -10.73
C ASP A 246 11.17 -28.00 -11.06
N THR A 247 10.32 -28.52 -10.18
CA THR A 247 8.85 -28.44 -10.31
C THR A 247 8.27 -27.21 -9.63
N GLY A 248 9.12 -26.39 -8.99
CA GLY A 248 8.74 -25.25 -8.16
C GLY A 248 8.15 -25.65 -6.80
N ARG A 249 8.37 -26.88 -6.32
CA ARG A 249 8.00 -27.30 -4.98
C ARG A 249 9.02 -26.76 -3.98
N VAL A 250 8.54 -26.22 -2.86
CA VAL A 250 9.39 -25.76 -1.77
C VAL A 250 9.92 -26.97 -1.00
N ILE A 251 11.24 -27.12 -0.97
CA ILE A 251 11.94 -28.21 -0.27
C ILE A 251 12.54 -27.77 1.07
N SER A 252 12.83 -26.48 1.21
CA SER A 252 13.34 -25.90 2.44
C SER A 252 12.87 -24.45 2.57
N PHE A 253 12.58 -24.04 3.81
CA PHE A 253 12.21 -22.66 4.13
C PHE A 253 12.89 -22.28 5.45
N SER A 254 13.49 -21.08 5.50
CA SER A 254 14.10 -20.51 6.72
C SER A 254 13.73 -19.04 6.84
N GLU A 255 13.21 -18.63 8.00
CA GLU A 255 12.77 -17.26 8.28
C GLU A 255 13.97 -16.44 8.80
N LYS A 256 14.37 -15.42 8.03
CA LYS A 256 15.44 -14.48 8.36
C LYS A 256 16.76 -15.14 8.79
N PRO A 257 17.30 -16.05 7.97
CA PRO A 257 18.50 -16.79 8.31
C PRO A 257 19.71 -15.84 8.41
N LYS A 258 20.67 -16.21 9.26
CA LYS A 258 21.91 -15.45 9.47
C LYS A 258 23.14 -16.35 9.43
N GLY A 259 24.29 -15.75 9.11
CA GLY A 259 25.58 -16.46 9.15
C GLY A 259 25.61 -17.68 8.21
N ASP A 260 25.91 -18.85 8.75
CA ASP A 260 26.04 -20.08 7.94
C ASP A 260 24.69 -20.61 7.45
N GLU A 261 23.61 -20.38 8.17
CA GLU A 261 22.25 -20.69 7.72
C GLU A 261 21.88 -19.90 6.47
N LEU A 262 22.24 -18.59 6.41
CA LEU A 262 22.06 -17.76 5.23
C LEU A 262 22.83 -18.33 4.03
N LYS A 263 24.10 -18.68 4.22
CA LYS A 263 24.91 -19.29 3.15
C LYS A 263 24.32 -20.59 2.66
N ALA A 264 23.74 -21.38 3.56
CA ALA A 264 23.07 -22.63 3.22
C ALA A 264 21.82 -22.42 2.35
N MET A 265 21.23 -21.22 2.32
CA MET A 265 20.04 -20.91 1.51
C MET A 265 20.35 -20.47 0.08
N VAL A 266 21.60 -20.35 -0.32
CA VAL A 266 22.00 -20.09 -1.72
C VAL A 266 21.47 -21.20 -2.63
N ILE A 267 20.91 -20.81 -3.76
CA ILE A 267 20.35 -21.68 -4.79
C ILE A 267 20.64 -21.11 -6.18
N ASP A 268 20.72 -21.98 -7.17
CA ASP A 268 20.74 -21.57 -8.58
C ASP A 268 19.34 -21.07 -8.99
N THR A 269 19.18 -19.77 -9.10
CA THR A 269 17.90 -19.15 -9.45
C THR A 269 17.55 -19.24 -10.94
N THR A 270 18.38 -19.89 -11.77
CA THR A 270 18.01 -20.23 -13.16
C THR A 270 16.79 -21.17 -13.21
N VAL A 271 16.51 -21.92 -12.14
CA VAL A 271 15.27 -22.72 -12.00
C VAL A 271 13.99 -21.86 -12.05
N LEU A 272 14.10 -20.56 -11.80
CA LEU A 272 13.02 -19.58 -11.95
C LEU A 272 12.96 -18.98 -13.37
N GLY A 273 13.85 -19.37 -14.28
CA GLY A 273 13.94 -18.83 -15.64
C GLY A 273 14.82 -17.58 -15.78
N LEU A 274 15.62 -17.23 -14.76
CA LEU A 274 16.55 -16.12 -14.84
C LEU A 274 17.74 -16.46 -15.75
N SER A 275 18.34 -15.43 -16.35
CA SER A 275 19.62 -15.58 -17.06
C SER A 275 20.74 -15.96 -16.05
N LYS A 276 21.84 -16.53 -16.53
CA LYS A 276 22.98 -16.90 -15.66
C LYS A 276 23.55 -15.70 -14.91
N GLU A 277 23.66 -14.54 -15.58
CA GLU A 277 24.17 -13.31 -14.97
C GLU A 277 23.22 -12.78 -13.89
N GLU A 278 21.91 -12.83 -14.11
CA GLU A 278 20.92 -12.45 -13.10
C GLU A 278 20.90 -13.42 -11.92
N ALA A 279 21.06 -14.72 -12.17
CA ALA A 279 21.11 -15.74 -11.13
C ALA A 279 22.33 -15.58 -10.21
N GLU A 280 23.49 -15.26 -10.77
CA GLU A 280 24.71 -14.97 -9.99
C GLU A 280 24.52 -13.72 -9.10
N ASN A 281 23.83 -12.69 -9.61
CA ASN A 281 23.56 -11.48 -8.84
C ASN A 281 22.44 -11.65 -7.80
N LYS A 282 21.51 -12.61 -8.00
CA LYS A 282 20.35 -12.86 -7.14
C LYS A 282 20.26 -14.34 -6.72
N PRO A 283 21.19 -14.82 -5.89
CA PRO A 283 21.30 -16.24 -5.55
C PRO A 283 20.34 -16.71 -4.45
N TYR A 284 19.36 -15.89 -4.05
CA TYR A 284 18.38 -16.23 -3.03
C TYR A 284 16.96 -16.09 -3.55
N ILE A 285 16.04 -16.92 -3.05
CA ILE A 285 14.60 -16.81 -3.30
C ILE A 285 13.92 -16.35 -2.01
N ALA A 286 13.40 -15.14 -2.01
CA ALA A 286 12.72 -14.56 -0.86
C ALA A 286 11.21 -14.75 -0.94
N SER A 287 10.57 -15.01 0.21
CA SER A 287 9.14 -14.96 0.39
C SER A 287 8.67 -13.52 0.49
N MET A 288 7.62 -13.18 -0.25
CA MET A 288 6.95 -11.88 -0.15
C MET A 288 6.00 -11.78 1.04
N GLY A 289 5.82 -12.85 1.86
CA GLY A 289 4.78 -12.85 2.89
C GLY A 289 3.35 -12.85 2.34
N VAL A 290 3.18 -13.31 1.11
CA VAL A 290 1.90 -13.48 0.43
C VAL A 290 1.68 -14.97 0.19
N TYR A 291 0.61 -15.51 0.77
CA TYR A 291 0.35 -16.95 0.80
C TYR A 291 -1.06 -17.28 0.31
N ILE A 292 -1.23 -18.41 -0.34
CA ILE A 292 -2.53 -19.03 -0.57
C ILE A 292 -2.54 -20.40 0.11
N PHE A 293 -3.60 -20.63 0.86
CA PHE A 293 -3.90 -21.93 1.47
C PHE A 293 -5.24 -22.45 0.95
N LYS A 294 -5.35 -23.74 0.66
CA LYS A 294 -6.66 -24.38 0.63
C LYS A 294 -7.29 -24.25 2.02
N LYS A 295 -8.56 -23.85 2.09
CA LYS A 295 -9.26 -23.61 3.35
C LYS A 295 -9.15 -24.80 4.31
N ASP A 296 -9.41 -26.01 3.84
CA ASP A 296 -9.41 -27.20 4.69
C ASP A 296 -7.99 -27.51 5.23
N ILE A 297 -6.96 -27.27 4.41
CA ILE A 297 -5.57 -27.42 4.83
C ILE A 297 -5.22 -26.37 5.88
N LEU A 298 -5.59 -25.10 5.68
CA LEU A 298 -5.36 -24.04 6.65
C LEU A 298 -5.97 -24.38 8.01
N LEU A 299 -7.25 -24.75 8.01
CA LEU A 299 -7.96 -25.11 9.25
C LEU A 299 -7.35 -26.34 9.93
N ASN A 300 -6.96 -27.37 9.15
CA ASN A 300 -6.28 -28.54 9.70
C ASN A 300 -4.95 -28.17 10.36
N LEU A 301 -4.13 -27.32 9.69
CA LEU A 301 -2.85 -26.86 10.25
C LEU A 301 -3.03 -26.07 11.54
N LEU A 302 -3.99 -25.11 11.56
CA LEU A 302 -4.17 -24.21 12.71
C LEU A 302 -4.85 -24.87 13.90
N ARG A 303 -5.81 -25.79 13.67
CA ARG A 303 -6.62 -26.41 14.72
C ARG A 303 -6.00 -27.68 15.30
N TRP A 304 -5.39 -28.50 14.44
CA TRP A 304 -5.01 -29.87 14.80
C TRP A 304 -3.51 -30.15 14.73
N ARG A 305 -2.84 -29.75 13.63
CA ARG A 305 -1.42 -30.09 13.45
C ARG A 305 -0.47 -29.19 14.24
N PHE A 306 -0.75 -27.88 14.23
CA PHE A 306 0.09 -26.87 14.88
C PHE A 306 -0.75 -25.89 15.73
N PRO A 307 -1.51 -26.38 16.74
CA PRO A 307 -2.43 -25.52 17.48
C PRO A 307 -1.74 -24.44 18.34
N THR A 308 -0.45 -24.59 18.60
CA THR A 308 0.37 -23.66 19.41
C THR A 308 1.34 -22.82 18.58
N ALA A 309 1.54 -23.14 17.29
CA ALA A 309 2.44 -22.37 16.44
C ALA A 309 1.88 -20.97 16.19
N ASN A 310 2.73 -19.97 16.29
CA ASN A 310 2.32 -18.58 16.24
C ASN A 310 2.57 -17.90 14.88
N ASP A 311 3.53 -18.40 14.11
CA ASP A 311 3.97 -17.75 12.89
C ASP A 311 3.95 -18.69 11.68
N PHE A 312 3.45 -18.18 10.53
CA PHE A 312 3.43 -18.96 9.30
C PHE A 312 4.84 -19.22 8.76
N GLY A 313 5.68 -18.18 8.73
CA GLY A 313 7.01 -18.26 8.12
C GLY A 313 7.98 -19.10 8.94
N SER A 314 8.09 -18.85 10.22
CA SER A 314 9.09 -19.53 11.07
C SER A 314 8.67 -20.91 11.54
N GLU A 315 7.36 -21.20 11.66
CA GLU A 315 6.89 -22.45 12.29
C GLU A 315 6.07 -23.33 11.34
N ILE A 316 4.98 -22.81 10.77
CA ILE A 316 4.01 -23.65 10.04
C ILE A 316 4.53 -24.05 8.67
N ILE A 317 5.01 -23.11 7.84
CA ILE A 317 5.43 -23.37 6.48
C ILE A 317 6.64 -24.34 6.42
N PRO A 318 7.72 -24.18 7.24
CA PRO A 318 8.84 -25.10 7.25
C PRO A 318 8.44 -26.54 7.62
N ALA A 319 7.47 -26.68 8.53
CA ALA A 319 6.96 -27.98 8.93
C ALA A 319 6.02 -28.58 7.86
N ALA A 320 5.12 -27.78 7.31
CA ALA A 320 4.15 -28.19 6.30
C ALA A 320 4.82 -28.60 4.96
N ALA A 321 5.93 -27.95 4.58
CA ALA A 321 6.64 -28.26 3.34
C ALA A 321 7.14 -29.72 3.23
N LYS A 322 7.32 -30.39 4.38
CA LYS A 322 7.73 -31.80 4.43
C LYS A 322 6.62 -32.76 4.06
N GLU A 323 5.37 -32.40 4.30
CA GLU A 323 4.21 -33.30 4.17
C GLU A 323 3.22 -32.84 3.11
N ILE A 324 3.09 -31.55 2.90
CA ILE A 324 2.10 -30.94 2.01
C ILE A 324 2.77 -30.47 0.71
N ASN A 325 2.01 -30.47 -0.38
CA ASN A 325 2.46 -29.88 -1.65
C ASN A 325 2.51 -28.35 -1.54
N VAL A 326 3.67 -27.81 -1.18
CA VAL A 326 3.92 -26.36 -1.12
C VAL A 326 4.61 -25.91 -2.40
N LYS A 327 4.02 -24.97 -3.14
CA LYS A 327 4.54 -24.48 -4.42
C LYS A 327 4.97 -23.01 -4.31
N ALA A 328 6.07 -22.69 -4.96
CA ALA A 328 6.52 -21.32 -5.16
C ALA A 328 5.83 -20.70 -6.40
N TYR A 329 5.44 -19.45 -6.30
CA TYR A 329 4.96 -18.63 -7.41
C TYR A 329 5.89 -17.45 -7.58
N LEU A 330 6.53 -17.36 -8.76
CA LEU A 330 7.46 -16.27 -9.07
C LEU A 330 6.72 -14.98 -9.37
N PHE A 331 7.04 -13.94 -8.64
CA PHE A 331 6.62 -12.57 -8.91
C PHE A 331 7.74 -11.81 -9.63
N ASN A 332 7.42 -11.19 -10.77
CA ASN A 332 8.41 -10.61 -11.68
C ASN A 332 8.32 -9.07 -11.78
N ASP A 333 7.71 -8.41 -10.81
CA ASP A 333 7.54 -6.96 -10.82
C ASP A 333 8.12 -6.33 -9.55
N TYR A 334 8.00 -5.01 -9.42
CA TYR A 334 8.50 -4.28 -8.26
C TYR A 334 7.79 -4.70 -6.96
N TRP A 335 8.57 -5.03 -5.95
CA TRP A 335 8.11 -5.30 -4.59
C TRP A 335 9.08 -4.71 -3.57
N GLU A 336 8.54 -4.09 -2.50
CA GLU A 336 9.31 -3.54 -1.40
C GLU A 336 8.61 -3.76 -0.05
N ASP A 337 9.33 -4.32 0.94
CA ASP A 337 8.89 -4.35 2.35
C ASP A 337 9.18 -3.00 3.01
N ILE A 338 8.13 -2.30 3.40
CA ILE A 338 8.20 -1.02 4.11
C ILE A 338 8.31 -1.29 5.62
N GLY A 339 9.32 -2.07 6.00
CA GLY A 339 9.49 -2.58 7.36
C GLY A 339 10.31 -1.71 8.30
N THR A 340 11.14 -0.81 7.78
CA THR A 340 12.08 0.02 8.55
C THR A 340 11.97 1.48 8.19
N ILE A 341 12.51 2.38 9.02
CA ILE A 341 12.59 3.82 8.68
C ILE A 341 13.38 4.04 7.39
N LYS A 342 14.47 3.30 7.20
CA LYS A 342 15.29 3.39 6.00
C LYS A 342 14.51 2.96 4.75
N SER A 343 13.92 1.76 4.74
CA SER A 343 13.14 1.28 3.58
C SER A 343 11.92 2.17 3.30
N PHE A 344 11.24 2.69 4.33
CA PHE A 344 10.16 3.65 4.18
C PHE A 344 10.63 4.95 3.50
N PHE A 345 11.75 5.48 3.93
CA PHE A 345 12.34 6.71 3.40
C PHE A 345 12.76 6.53 1.94
N GLU A 346 13.54 5.50 1.64
CA GLU A 346 14.03 5.17 0.29
C GLU A 346 12.88 4.87 -0.67
N ALA A 347 11.88 4.07 -0.25
CA ALA A 347 10.72 3.76 -1.08
C ALA A 347 9.90 5.01 -1.44
N ASN A 348 9.70 5.95 -0.50
CA ASN A 348 9.00 7.20 -0.80
C ASN A 348 9.79 8.09 -1.79
N LEU A 349 11.10 8.21 -1.62
CA LEU A 349 11.94 9.00 -2.54
C LEU A 349 12.01 8.37 -3.93
N ALA A 350 12.09 7.04 -4.01
CA ALA A 350 12.07 6.31 -5.29
C ALA A 350 10.78 6.53 -6.11
N LEU A 351 9.68 6.93 -5.47
CA LEU A 351 8.46 7.33 -6.18
C LEU A 351 8.61 8.66 -6.94
N ALA A 352 9.54 9.51 -6.52
CA ALA A 352 9.81 10.80 -7.17
C ALA A 352 10.86 10.72 -8.28
N GLU A 353 11.54 9.58 -8.43
CA GLU A 353 12.53 9.33 -9.49
C GLU A 353 11.84 9.22 -10.88
N GLN A 354 12.60 9.46 -11.96
CA GLN A 354 12.12 9.36 -13.33
C GLN A 354 13.00 8.40 -14.17
N PRO A 355 12.47 7.27 -14.66
CA PRO A 355 11.13 6.72 -14.41
C PRO A 355 10.98 6.17 -12.99
N PRO A 356 9.78 6.26 -12.36
CA PRO A 356 9.57 5.72 -11.02
C PRO A 356 9.59 4.19 -11.05
N ARG A 357 10.16 3.58 -10.01
CA ARG A 357 10.16 2.10 -9.87
C ARG A 357 8.75 1.54 -9.62
N PHE A 358 7.89 2.33 -8.99
CA PHE A 358 6.49 2.02 -8.77
C PHE A 358 5.63 3.24 -9.10
N SER A 359 4.51 3.05 -9.81
CA SER A 359 3.54 4.11 -10.10
C SER A 359 2.22 3.81 -9.40
N PHE A 360 1.63 4.80 -8.74
CA PHE A 360 0.26 4.69 -8.24
C PHE A 360 -0.79 4.82 -9.36
N TYR A 361 -0.40 5.38 -10.49
CA TYR A 361 -1.27 5.50 -11.64
C TYR A 361 -1.20 4.26 -12.54
N ASP A 362 -2.36 3.75 -12.89
CA ASP A 362 -2.57 2.67 -13.84
C ASP A 362 -4.05 2.74 -14.26
N ASP A 363 -4.33 2.75 -15.55
CA ASP A 363 -5.70 2.90 -16.07
C ASP A 363 -6.55 1.66 -15.81
N ASP A 364 -5.96 0.48 -15.93
CA ASP A 364 -6.67 -0.81 -15.81
C ASP A 364 -6.75 -1.28 -14.36
N LYS A 365 -5.73 -0.98 -13.54
CA LYS A 365 -5.58 -1.43 -12.15
C LYS A 365 -5.33 -0.25 -11.21
N PRO A 366 -6.31 0.64 -11.01
CA PRO A 366 -6.16 1.86 -10.21
C PRO A 366 -5.89 1.55 -8.74
N MET A 367 -5.14 2.42 -8.07
CA MET A 367 -4.94 2.37 -6.62
C MET A 367 -6.01 3.20 -5.92
N TYR A 368 -6.85 2.52 -5.12
CA TYR A 368 -7.92 3.13 -4.35
C TYR A 368 -7.41 3.68 -3.02
N THR A 369 -7.97 4.80 -2.57
CA THR A 369 -7.72 5.39 -1.25
C THR A 369 -8.92 6.21 -0.81
N SER A 370 -8.94 6.69 0.43
CA SER A 370 -10.07 7.51 0.92
C SER A 370 -10.16 8.84 0.17
N ARG A 371 -11.36 9.20 -0.28
CA ARG A 371 -11.65 10.53 -0.83
C ARG A 371 -11.45 11.59 0.24
N ARG A 372 -10.82 12.70 -0.12
CA ARG A 372 -10.51 13.78 0.81
C ARG A 372 -11.14 15.12 0.44
N ASN A 373 -11.72 15.24 -0.78
CA ASN A 373 -12.33 16.46 -1.28
C ASN A 373 -11.46 17.71 -1.02
N LEU A 374 -10.19 17.63 -1.43
CA LEU A 374 -9.21 18.69 -1.23
C LEU A 374 -9.17 19.62 -2.45
N PRO A 375 -8.88 20.91 -2.24
CA PRO A 375 -8.61 21.82 -3.35
C PRO A 375 -7.33 21.43 -4.09
N PRO A 376 -7.12 21.93 -5.30
CA PRO A 376 -5.80 21.87 -5.95
C PRO A 376 -4.73 22.50 -5.06
N SER A 377 -3.47 22.08 -5.25
CA SER A 377 -2.34 22.70 -4.54
C SER A 377 -2.01 24.06 -5.15
N MET A 378 -1.77 25.04 -4.28
CA MET A 378 -1.35 26.39 -4.67
C MET A 378 0.18 26.48 -4.60
N VAL A 379 0.80 26.88 -5.70
CA VAL A 379 2.25 27.01 -5.82
C VAL A 379 2.56 28.44 -6.26
N ASN A 380 3.14 29.23 -5.35
CA ASN A 380 3.52 30.62 -5.59
C ASN A 380 5.04 30.71 -5.71
N ASN A 381 5.53 31.13 -6.87
CA ASN A 381 6.92 31.49 -7.11
C ASN A 381 7.96 30.50 -6.53
N SER A 382 7.67 29.20 -6.67
CA SER A 382 8.47 28.13 -6.05
C SER A 382 9.17 27.27 -7.12
N LYS A 383 10.38 26.79 -6.81
CA LYS A 383 11.13 25.88 -7.66
C LYS A 383 10.98 24.44 -7.16
N ILE A 384 10.40 23.57 -7.99
CA ILE A 384 10.16 22.17 -7.65
C ILE A 384 10.88 21.31 -8.68
N THR A 385 11.69 20.34 -8.22
CA THR A 385 12.46 19.43 -9.07
C THR A 385 12.34 18.00 -8.53
N ASP A 386 12.06 17.02 -9.39
CA ASP A 386 12.00 15.58 -9.09
C ASP A 386 11.22 15.29 -7.79
N SER A 387 10.02 15.84 -7.67
CA SER A 387 9.27 15.81 -6.41
C SER A 387 7.79 15.57 -6.62
N ILE A 388 7.15 14.95 -5.64
CA ILE A 388 5.71 14.69 -5.61
C ILE A 388 5.04 15.70 -4.70
N ILE A 389 4.07 16.46 -5.23
CA ILE A 389 3.23 17.38 -4.46
C ILE A 389 1.80 16.87 -4.44
N SER A 390 1.28 16.55 -3.27
CA SER A 390 -0.09 16.08 -3.09
C SER A 390 -1.11 17.21 -3.07
N HIS A 391 -2.41 16.84 -3.03
CA HIS A 391 -3.51 17.81 -3.08
C HIS A 391 -3.61 18.69 -1.83
N GLY A 392 -4.09 19.91 -2.03
CA GLY A 392 -4.40 20.87 -0.96
C GLY A 392 -3.19 21.46 -0.26
N CYS A 393 -2.03 21.50 -0.92
CA CYS A 393 -0.83 22.11 -0.39
C CYS A 393 -0.77 23.61 -0.69
N PHE A 394 -0.10 24.36 0.18
CA PHE A 394 0.22 25.78 0.00
C PHE A 394 1.75 25.94 0.05
N LEU A 395 2.35 26.31 -1.09
CA LEU A 395 3.78 26.43 -1.29
C LEU A 395 4.10 27.86 -1.71
N ASP A 396 4.81 28.58 -0.83
CA ASP A 396 5.14 29.98 -1.04
C ASP A 396 6.63 30.19 -1.15
N TYR A 397 7.13 30.72 -2.28
CA TYR A 397 8.53 31.12 -2.50
C TYR A 397 9.53 30.10 -1.98
N CYS A 398 9.32 28.79 -2.21
CA CYS A 398 10.14 27.71 -1.68
C CYS A 398 10.90 26.95 -2.76
N ARG A 399 11.89 26.17 -2.33
CA ARG A 399 12.65 25.25 -3.17
C ARG A 399 12.47 23.83 -2.65
N ILE A 400 12.01 22.92 -3.51
CA ILE A 400 11.75 21.53 -3.18
C ILE A 400 12.49 20.65 -4.19
N GLU A 401 13.35 19.77 -3.71
CA GLU A 401 14.18 18.89 -4.51
C GLU A 401 14.10 17.46 -4.00
N HIS A 402 13.86 16.50 -4.90
CA HIS A 402 13.81 15.07 -4.64
C HIS A 402 13.05 14.73 -3.34
N SER A 403 11.78 15.17 -3.28
CA SER A 403 10.99 15.14 -2.06
C SER A 403 9.53 14.77 -2.29
N VAL A 404 8.89 14.22 -1.27
CA VAL A 404 7.47 13.89 -1.27
C VAL A 404 6.73 14.79 -0.29
N VAL A 405 5.80 15.60 -0.78
CA VAL A 405 4.99 16.53 0.02
C VAL A 405 3.56 16.00 0.10
N GLY A 406 3.17 15.55 1.29
CA GLY A 406 1.87 14.97 1.58
C GLY A 406 0.72 15.99 1.60
N VAL A 407 -0.51 15.47 1.62
CA VAL A 407 -1.74 16.27 1.56
C VAL A 407 -1.82 17.37 2.63
N ARG A 408 -2.35 18.55 2.30
CA ARG A 408 -2.55 19.70 3.17
C ARG A 408 -1.26 20.29 3.76
N SER A 409 -0.11 20.03 3.14
CA SER A 409 1.14 20.64 3.59
C SER A 409 1.14 22.14 3.37
N ARG A 410 1.70 22.87 4.32
CA ARG A 410 1.94 24.32 4.18
C ARG A 410 3.44 24.58 4.37
N ILE A 411 4.04 25.26 3.39
CA ILE A 411 5.46 25.55 3.33
C ILE A 411 5.63 27.04 3.11
N GLY A 412 6.31 27.70 4.05
CA GLY A 412 6.53 29.13 4.05
C GLY A 412 7.64 29.59 3.10
N SER A 413 7.85 30.91 3.08
CA SER A 413 8.79 31.55 2.17
C SER A 413 10.24 31.22 2.52
N ASN A 414 11.08 31.16 1.49
CA ASN A 414 12.51 30.82 1.59
C ASN A 414 12.79 29.50 2.32
N VAL A 415 11.90 28.52 2.16
CA VAL A 415 12.11 27.16 2.68
C VAL A 415 12.80 26.33 1.60
N HIS A 416 13.81 25.57 2.02
CA HIS A 416 14.50 24.61 1.16
C HIS A 416 14.30 23.19 1.70
N LEU A 417 13.63 22.33 0.93
CA LEU A 417 13.49 20.91 1.19
C LEU A 417 14.30 20.10 0.20
N LYS A 418 15.12 19.19 0.70
CA LYS A 418 15.88 18.24 -0.11
C LYS A 418 15.80 16.84 0.51
N ASP A 419 15.62 15.81 -0.31
CA ASP A 419 15.51 14.43 0.15
C ASP A 419 14.58 14.31 1.36
N THR A 420 13.37 14.87 1.28
CA THR A 420 12.47 15.00 2.43
C THR A 420 11.10 14.36 2.17
N VAL A 421 10.62 13.58 3.12
CA VAL A 421 9.28 12.97 3.08
C VAL A 421 8.38 13.64 4.10
N MET A 422 7.50 14.54 3.66
CA MET A 422 6.51 15.22 4.49
C MET A 422 5.16 14.53 4.39
N LEU A 423 4.62 13.98 5.49
CA LEU A 423 3.37 13.21 5.51
C LEU A 423 2.11 14.08 5.50
N GLY A 424 2.27 15.40 5.56
CA GLY A 424 1.20 16.38 5.46
C GLY A 424 0.43 16.64 6.74
N ALA A 425 -0.84 17.05 6.61
CA ALA A 425 -1.69 17.36 7.74
C ALA A 425 -3.04 16.62 7.69
N ASP A 426 -3.66 16.45 8.85
CA ASP A 426 -4.98 15.82 8.98
C ASP A 426 -6.12 16.86 8.79
N TYR A 427 -5.86 18.14 9.01
CA TYR A 427 -6.80 19.27 8.89
C TYR A 427 -6.06 20.56 8.50
N TYR A 428 -6.81 21.61 8.17
CA TYR A 428 -6.31 22.97 8.00
C TYR A 428 -6.58 23.78 9.28
N GLU A 429 -5.62 24.59 9.68
CA GLU A 429 -5.86 25.71 10.58
C GLU A 429 -6.45 26.86 9.77
N THR A 430 -7.49 27.52 10.29
CA THR A 430 -8.05 28.75 9.71
C THR A 430 -7.05 29.90 9.82
N ASP A 431 -7.21 30.91 8.99
CA ASP A 431 -6.30 32.06 9.03
C ASP A 431 -6.37 32.77 10.40
N ALA A 432 -7.57 32.88 11.00
CA ALA A 432 -7.74 33.44 12.34
C ALA A 432 -7.03 32.62 13.44
N GLU A 433 -7.12 31.27 13.38
CA GLU A 433 -6.39 30.41 14.31
C GLU A 433 -4.88 30.54 14.14
N ARG A 434 -4.39 30.66 12.90
CA ARG A 434 -2.98 30.89 12.63
C ARG A 434 -2.47 32.23 13.15
N GLU A 435 -3.23 33.31 12.95
CA GLU A 435 -2.90 34.64 13.46
C GLU A 435 -2.88 34.64 14.99
N GLN A 436 -3.84 33.98 15.63
CA GLN A 436 -3.86 33.84 17.09
C GLN A 436 -2.64 33.06 17.59
N LEU A 437 -2.30 31.89 16.97
CA LEU A 437 -1.12 31.11 17.34
C LEU A 437 0.17 31.91 17.23
N LEU A 438 0.31 32.69 16.15
CA LEU A 438 1.49 33.54 15.95
C LEU A 438 1.54 34.69 16.98
N ALA A 439 0.40 35.30 17.32
CA ALA A 439 0.32 36.34 18.35
C ALA A 439 0.67 35.82 19.75
N GLU A 440 0.35 34.56 20.02
CA GLU A 440 0.71 33.83 21.26
C GLU A 440 2.17 33.32 21.26
N GLY A 441 2.92 33.51 20.18
CA GLY A 441 4.27 32.99 20.03
C GLY A 441 4.34 31.47 19.76
N ASN A 442 3.21 30.88 19.34
CA ASN A 442 3.10 29.46 18.99
C ASN A 442 3.37 29.23 17.50
N VAL A 443 3.85 28.03 17.16
CA VAL A 443 4.17 27.63 15.78
C VAL A 443 2.93 27.02 15.13
N PRO A 444 2.44 27.52 13.98
CA PRO A 444 1.37 26.89 13.22
C PRO A 444 1.79 25.57 12.54
N ILE A 445 0.81 24.76 12.10
CA ILE A 445 1.08 23.54 11.32
C ILE A 445 1.75 23.89 10.00
N GLY A 446 2.84 23.19 9.70
CA GLY A 446 3.63 23.38 8.48
C GLY A 446 5.09 23.73 8.77
N ILE A 447 5.72 24.39 7.82
CA ILE A 447 7.13 24.79 7.90
C ILE A 447 7.23 26.31 7.81
N GLY A 448 7.85 26.91 8.82
CA GLY A 448 8.08 28.35 8.91
C GLY A 448 9.16 28.83 7.95
N GLU A 449 9.24 30.15 7.80
CA GLU A 449 10.11 30.85 6.85
C GLU A 449 11.60 30.59 7.12
N ASN A 450 12.44 30.74 6.07
CA ASN A 450 13.91 30.64 6.13
C ASN A 450 14.41 29.30 6.69
N THR A 451 13.70 28.21 6.49
CA THR A 451 14.00 26.89 7.06
C THR A 451 14.61 25.97 6.00
N THR A 452 15.67 25.28 6.36
CA THR A 452 16.34 24.29 5.50
C THR A 452 16.22 22.90 6.10
N ILE A 453 15.71 21.94 5.31
CA ILE A 453 15.49 20.57 5.75
C ILE A 453 16.05 19.60 4.71
N GLN A 454 16.89 18.68 5.18
CA GLN A 454 17.50 17.66 4.35
C GLN A 454 17.47 16.29 5.05
N LYS A 455 17.26 15.22 4.26
CA LYS A 455 17.26 13.82 4.72
C LYS A 455 16.35 13.61 5.94
N CYS A 456 15.08 13.99 5.80
CA CYS A 456 14.14 14.07 6.91
C CYS A 456 12.77 13.44 6.57
N ILE A 457 12.15 12.82 7.57
CA ILE A 457 10.73 12.45 7.56
C ILE A 457 9.99 13.39 8.49
N ILE A 458 8.98 14.09 8.00
CA ILE A 458 8.13 15.00 8.76
C ILE A 458 6.76 14.37 8.92
N ASP A 459 6.43 13.92 10.14
CA ASP A 459 5.15 13.26 10.38
C ASP A 459 4.00 14.27 10.44
N LYS A 460 2.78 13.76 10.43
CA LYS A 460 1.55 14.57 10.28
C LYS A 460 1.37 15.63 11.36
N ASN A 461 0.88 16.78 10.94
CA ASN A 461 0.59 17.92 11.81
C ASN A 461 1.82 18.45 12.56
N ALA A 462 3.02 18.22 12.05
CA ALA A 462 4.24 18.78 12.62
C ALA A 462 4.23 20.32 12.44
N ARG A 463 4.76 21.00 13.44
CA ARG A 463 4.85 22.44 13.56
C ARG A 463 6.34 22.83 13.59
N ILE A 464 6.88 23.25 12.47
CA ILE A 464 8.29 23.61 12.34
C ILE A 464 8.39 25.12 12.24
N GLY A 465 9.15 25.68 13.15
CA GLY A 465 9.34 27.11 13.29
C GLY A 465 10.13 27.77 12.16
N LYS A 466 10.47 29.05 12.35
CA LYS A 466 11.27 29.84 11.41
C LYS A 466 12.77 29.65 11.66
N ASN A 467 13.59 29.85 10.64
CA ASN A 467 15.06 29.79 10.71
C ASN A 467 15.59 28.45 11.26
N VAL A 468 14.87 27.34 11.02
CA VAL A 468 15.24 25.99 11.47
C VAL A 468 16.17 25.35 10.45
N ILE A 469 17.16 24.60 10.93
CA ILE A 469 18.05 23.79 10.10
C ILE A 469 17.96 22.33 10.56
N ILE A 470 17.50 21.43 9.68
CA ILE A 470 17.49 19.99 9.91
C ILE A 470 18.35 19.33 8.84
N SER A 471 19.56 18.94 9.21
CA SER A 471 20.50 18.33 8.24
C SER A 471 21.28 17.14 8.80
N ASN A 472 21.17 16.84 10.12
CA ASN A 472 21.97 15.82 10.79
C ASN A 472 23.47 15.95 10.43
N SER A 473 24.01 17.17 10.54
CA SER A 473 25.36 17.50 10.12
C SER A 473 26.43 16.70 10.88
N GLU A 474 26.14 16.26 12.09
CA GLU A 474 27.03 15.44 12.92
C GLU A 474 27.02 13.95 12.51
N GLY A 475 26.18 13.54 11.54
CA GLY A 475 26.12 12.15 11.06
C GLY A 475 25.64 11.16 12.12
N VAL A 476 24.78 11.59 13.04
CA VAL A 476 24.25 10.73 14.10
C VAL A 476 23.37 9.64 13.49
N GLU A 477 23.66 8.37 13.76
CA GLU A 477 22.89 7.24 13.26
C GLU A 477 21.61 6.99 14.08
N GLU A 478 21.72 7.06 15.43
CA GLU A 478 20.61 6.78 16.32
C GLU A 478 20.52 7.79 17.46
N ALA A 479 19.38 8.48 17.60
CA ALA A 479 19.12 9.35 18.74
C ALA A 479 17.63 9.42 19.09
N ASP A 480 17.34 9.41 20.39
CA ASP A 480 16.03 9.73 20.95
C ASP A 480 16.08 11.17 21.50
N ARG A 481 15.34 12.06 20.86
CA ARG A 481 15.16 13.46 21.26
C ARG A 481 13.68 13.81 21.37
N THR A 482 12.87 12.91 21.94
CA THR A 482 11.42 13.08 22.09
C THR A 482 11.04 14.41 22.75
N SER A 483 11.83 14.87 23.72
CA SER A 483 11.61 16.17 24.40
C SER A 483 11.78 17.35 23.46
N LYS A 484 12.55 17.20 22.38
CA LYS A 484 12.74 18.21 21.32
C LYS A 484 11.86 17.93 20.09
N GLY A 485 10.98 16.92 20.12
CA GLY A 485 10.03 16.62 19.06
C GLY A 485 10.55 15.78 17.89
N PHE A 486 11.71 15.14 17.98
CA PHE A 486 12.25 14.33 16.90
C PHE A 486 13.03 13.08 17.39
N TYR A 487 13.29 12.18 16.43
CA TYR A 487 14.23 11.05 16.54
C TYR A 487 15.21 11.08 15.37
N ILE A 488 16.34 10.42 15.51
CA ILE A 488 17.21 10.05 14.39
C ILE A 488 17.26 8.52 14.35
N ARG A 489 17.01 7.94 13.17
CA ARG A 489 17.03 6.50 12.91
C ARG A 489 17.74 6.24 11.59
N THR A 490 18.79 5.41 11.63
CA THR A 490 19.64 5.13 10.45
C THR A 490 20.07 6.40 9.70
N GLY A 491 20.49 7.41 10.45
CA GLY A 491 20.92 8.71 9.93
C GLY A 491 19.81 9.58 9.33
N VAL A 492 18.52 9.17 9.43
CA VAL A 492 17.37 9.96 8.97
C VAL A 492 16.72 10.65 10.16
N THR A 493 16.53 11.96 10.08
CA THR A 493 15.79 12.70 11.11
C THR A 493 14.30 12.47 10.94
N VAL A 494 13.59 12.13 12.01
CA VAL A 494 12.16 11.88 12.01
C VAL A 494 11.47 12.85 12.98
N VAL A 495 10.82 13.87 12.44
CA VAL A 495 10.00 14.83 13.21
C VAL A 495 8.67 14.17 13.54
N LEU A 496 8.30 14.20 14.82
CA LEU A 496 7.16 13.44 15.32
C LEU A 496 5.82 14.05 14.96
N LYS A 497 4.78 13.20 14.93
CA LYS A 497 3.38 13.65 14.76
C LYS A 497 2.97 14.63 15.87
N ASN A 498 2.40 15.77 15.48
CA ASN A 498 1.95 16.88 16.35
C ASN A 498 3.08 17.50 17.20
N SER A 499 4.35 17.30 16.86
CA SER A 499 5.45 17.91 17.58
C SER A 499 5.69 19.35 17.12
N ILE A 500 6.34 20.11 18.00
CA ILE A 500 6.77 21.49 17.75
C ILE A 500 8.29 21.49 17.70
N ILE A 501 8.83 22.00 16.63
CA ILE A 501 10.25 22.34 16.48
C ILE A 501 10.34 23.86 16.62
N ALA A 502 11.02 24.33 17.64
CA ALA A 502 11.15 25.75 17.95
C ALA A 502 11.93 26.52 16.88
N ASP A 503 11.66 27.82 16.79
CA ASP A 503 12.38 28.73 15.91
C ASP A 503 13.91 28.66 16.15
N GLY A 504 14.68 28.72 15.08
CA GLY A 504 16.14 28.73 15.12
C GLY A 504 16.83 27.43 15.57
N LEU A 505 16.08 26.33 15.77
CA LEU A 505 16.69 25.05 16.15
C LEU A 505 17.54 24.48 15.02
N VAL A 506 18.74 24.01 15.37
CA VAL A 506 19.66 23.29 14.47
C VAL A 506 19.76 21.82 14.91
N ILE A 507 19.58 20.89 13.94
CA ILE A 507 19.59 19.44 14.12
C ILE A 507 20.54 18.78 13.10
#